data_9843c8856a4ea02db87292bf68038c92
#
_entry.id   9843c8856a4ea02db87292bf68038c92
#
_cell.length_a   1.000
_cell.length_b   1.000
_cell.length_c   1.000
_cell.angle_alpha   90.00
_cell.angle_beta   90.00
_cell.angle_gamma   90.00
#
_symmetry.space_group_name_H-M   'P 1'
#
loop_
_entity.id
_entity.type
_entity.pdbx_description
1 polymer ?
#
loop_
_entity_poly.entity_id
_entity_poly.type
_entity_poly.pdbx_seq_one_letter_code
_entity_poly.pdbx_strand_id
1 'polypeptide(L)'
;MDGGRFFGAFRAFSGITDAVVLSHSPVGCNWGTGIFNNFSNQPDIRHACTVVHEREIVFGGEEALKKALALADEIYDRSLLVVISGDVPSIIGDDVQAVIDSVSSDEDVLWLEAAGYSGSMRDGYEDALLKLGSLMKERGVVERSVNLIGFCPDDFKVHADIKEITRIMEDLGVKLNCTLSICSFEELRAAPAAELNVVLGQGTKLAQYMKKEFGVPYIEADYPYGLEGSIKFVDALCEKLDIKHDAENSLDLEPFKRAFLHLHEIYGTTVSIIGDFHCTPMANFLEGELGFEIEVQSYFDRDYHSFEEDVRKSCTMMLFGSSFERGLAKELGIPIMRFVYPIFDQICICDYAPYAGFRGAAFLTESIINAVMGFDHKLKNIV
;
A
#
# COMPACT_ATOMS: atom_id res chain seq x y z
N MET A 1 6.79 -13.21 1.38
CA MET A 1 7.89 -12.82 0.48
C MET A 1 8.02 -11.32 0.51
N ASP A 2 9.05 -10.81 1.13
CA ASP A 2 9.34 -9.38 1.15
C ASP A 2 10.18 -9.05 -0.11
N GLY A 3 9.71 -8.09 -0.93
CA GLY A 3 10.44 -7.64 -2.12
C GLY A 3 11.68 -6.80 -1.82
N GLY A 4 12.01 -6.60 -0.54
CA GLY A 4 13.13 -5.80 -0.08
C GLY A 4 12.94 -4.30 -0.25
N ARG A 5 13.92 -3.54 0.24
CA ARG A 5 13.88 -2.08 0.30
C ARG A 5 13.67 -1.41 -1.06
N PHE A 6 14.23 -1.99 -2.14
CA PHE A 6 14.10 -1.45 -3.49
C PHE A 6 12.62 -1.40 -3.94
N PHE A 7 11.87 -2.49 -3.74
CA PHE A 7 10.46 -2.55 -4.11
C PHE A 7 9.61 -1.57 -3.30
N GLY A 8 9.85 -1.45 -2.00
CA GLY A 8 9.13 -0.50 -1.16
C GLY A 8 9.32 0.94 -1.59
N ALA A 9 10.56 1.32 -1.89
CA ALA A 9 10.89 2.64 -2.40
C ALA A 9 10.24 2.89 -3.78
N PHE A 10 10.31 1.92 -4.67
CA PHE A 10 9.69 2.01 -5.99
C PHE A 10 8.17 2.22 -5.90
N ARG A 11 7.48 1.47 -5.05
CA ARG A 11 6.03 1.59 -4.82
C ARG A 11 5.64 2.99 -4.34
N ALA A 12 6.37 3.54 -3.36
CA ALA A 12 6.10 4.88 -2.84
C ALA A 12 6.27 5.98 -3.89
N PHE A 13 7.36 5.93 -4.66
CA PHE A 13 7.64 6.96 -5.67
C PHE A 13 6.74 6.85 -6.91
N SER A 14 6.36 5.63 -7.29
CA SER A 14 5.50 5.38 -8.45
C SER A 14 4.10 5.97 -8.32
N GLY A 15 3.66 6.31 -7.12
CA GLY A 15 2.36 6.92 -6.89
C GLY A 15 2.35 8.44 -7.07
N ILE A 16 3.50 9.08 -7.29
CA ILE A 16 3.54 10.50 -7.65
C ILE A 16 3.27 10.60 -9.16
N THR A 17 2.09 11.09 -9.53
CA THR A 17 1.51 10.93 -10.87
C THR A 17 2.30 11.60 -12.00
N ASP A 18 3.04 12.64 -11.70
CA ASP A 18 3.88 13.41 -12.62
C ASP A 18 5.39 13.20 -12.37
N ALA A 19 5.75 12.17 -11.60
CA ALA A 19 7.14 11.74 -11.42
C ALA A 19 7.54 10.66 -12.42
N VAL A 20 8.84 10.58 -12.67
CA VAL A 20 9.49 9.46 -13.37
C VAL A 20 10.43 8.77 -12.41
N VAL A 21 10.31 7.45 -12.27
CA VAL A 21 11.21 6.65 -11.44
C VAL A 21 12.27 6.00 -12.31
N LEU A 22 13.53 6.41 -12.15
CA LEU A 22 14.68 5.86 -12.82
C LEU A 22 15.37 4.83 -11.92
N SER A 23 15.23 3.56 -12.27
CA SER A 23 15.94 2.47 -11.59
C SER A 23 17.39 2.41 -12.06
N HIS A 24 18.33 2.80 -11.20
CA HIS A 24 19.75 2.56 -11.42
C HIS A 24 20.09 1.14 -10.97
N SER A 25 20.00 0.18 -11.91
CA SER A 25 20.03 -1.24 -11.60
C SER A 25 20.19 -2.09 -12.87
N PRO A 26 20.46 -3.39 -12.74
CA PRO A 26 20.24 -4.35 -13.82
C PRO A 26 18.77 -4.39 -14.25
N VAL A 27 18.54 -4.74 -15.51
CA VAL A 27 17.19 -4.79 -16.11
C VAL A 27 16.22 -5.71 -15.34
N GLY A 28 16.73 -6.75 -14.68
CA GLY A 28 15.91 -7.69 -13.92
C GLY A 28 15.17 -7.04 -12.75
N CYS A 29 15.81 -6.11 -12.03
CA CYS A 29 15.16 -5.37 -10.94
C CYS A 29 14.01 -4.51 -11.46
N ASN A 30 14.23 -3.77 -12.55
CA ASN A 30 13.20 -2.94 -13.17
C ASN A 30 12.07 -3.78 -13.80
N TRP A 31 12.38 -4.93 -14.37
CA TRP A 31 11.37 -5.82 -14.93
C TRP A 31 10.46 -6.40 -13.84
N GLY A 32 11.03 -6.76 -12.68
CA GLY A 32 10.25 -7.24 -11.54
C GLY A 32 9.25 -6.20 -11.02
N THR A 33 9.69 -4.94 -10.87
CA THR A 33 8.79 -3.83 -10.49
C THR A 33 7.74 -3.58 -11.55
N GLY A 34 8.11 -3.56 -12.84
CA GLY A 34 7.19 -3.34 -13.95
C GLY A 34 6.11 -4.41 -14.08
N ILE A 35 6.41 -5.68 -13.81
CA ILE A 35 5.40 -6.75 -13.81
C ILE A 35 4.32 -6.48 -12.76
N PHE A 36 4.70 -6.20 -11.53
CA PHE A 36 3.73 -5.95 -10.48
C PHE A 36 2.93 -4.68 -10.74
N ASN A 37 3.54 -3.64 -11.29
CA ASN A 37 2.85 -2.40 -11.64
C ASN A 37 1.85 -2.56 -12.78
N ASN A 38 2.08 -3.47 -13.74
CA ASN A 38 1.10 -3.75 -14.79
C ASN A 38 -0.22 -4.32 -14.26
N PHE A 39 -0.24 -4.82 -13.02
CA PHE A 39 -1.43 -5.29 -12.33
C PHE A 39 -1.96 -4.29 -11.30
N SER A 40 -1.27 -3.16 -11.08
CA SER A 40 -1.83 -2.05 -10.32
C SER A 40 -2.94 -1.37 -11.13
N ASN A 41 -3.90 -0.78 -10.43
CA ASN A 41 -4.97 -0.02 -11.07
C ASN A 41 -4.51 1.40 -11.49
N GLN A 42 -3.23 1.69 -11.41
CA GLN A 42 -2.68 2.98 -11.82
C GLN A 42 -2.20 2.93 -13.27
N PRO A 43 -2.88 3.62 -14.21
CA PRO A 43 -2.63 3.44 -15.63
C PRO A 43 -1.36 4.13 -16.13
N ASP A 44 -0.72 4.99 -15.35
CA ASP A 44 0.36 5.88 -15.84
C ASP A 44 1.59 5.87 -14.93
N ILE A 45 2.07 4.68 -14.58
CA ILE A 45 3.35 4.56 -13.86
C ILE A 45 4.50 4.75 -14.84
N ARG A 46 5.24 5.85 -14.68
CA ARG A 46 6.37 6.20 -15.52
C ARG A 46 7.66 5.74 -14.89
N HIS A 47 8.31 4.78 -15.50
CA HIS A 47 9.60 4.29 -15.02
C HIS A 47 10.58 3.99 -16.15
N ALA A 48 11.87 4.11 -15.84
CA ALA A 48 12.98 3.82 -16.72
C ALA A 48 14.07 3.05 -15.98
N CYS A 49 15.05 2.53 -16.69
CA CYS A 49 16.17 1.78 -16.13
C CYS A 49 17.47 2.13 -16.85
N THR A 50 18.56 2.25 -16.09
CA THR A 50 19.90 2.45 -16.66
C THR A 50 20.44 1.22 -17.37
N VAL A 51 19.88 0.03 -17.08
CA VAL A 51 20.30 -1.26 -17.64
C VAL A 51 21.78 -1.53 -17.39
N VAL A 52 22.15 -1.66 -16.13
CA VAL A 52 23.52 -2.02 -15.70
C VAL A 52 23.85 -3.44 -16.16
N HIS A 53 24.84 -3.59 -17.04
CA HIS A 53 25.35 -4.87 -17.56
C HIS A 53 26.72 -5.20 -16.92
N GLU A 54 27.33 -6.30 -17.35
CA GLU A 54 28.62 -6.76 -16.87
C GLU A 54 29.73 -5.70 -17.05
N ARG A 55 29.65 -4.88 -18.09
CA ARG A 55 30.59 -3.80 -18.33
C ARG A 55 30.53 -2.74 -17.23
N GLU A 56 29.32 -2.32 -16.90
CA GLU A 56 29.05 -1.32 -15.86
C GLU A 56 29.40 -1.88 -14.48
N ILE A 57 29.21 -3.17 -14.25
CA ILE A 57 29.63 -3.83 -13.00
C ILE A 57 31.15 -3.76 -12.80
N VAL A 58 31.94 -3.86 -13.89
CA VAL A 58 33.42 -3.85 -13.82
C VAL A 58 34.00 -2.44 -13.81
N PHE A 59 33.40 -1.51 -14.54
CA PHE A 59 33.98 -0.18 -14.80
C PHE A 59 33.21 0.98 -14.15
N GLY A 60 32.10 0.69 -13.44
CA GLY A 60 31.18 1.68 -12.86
C GLY A 60 29.99 1.98 -13.77
N GLY A 61 28.81 2.20 -13.15
CA GLY A 61 27.55 2.50 -13.80
C GLY A 61 27.27 3.99 -14.03
N GLU A 62 28.16 4.88 -13.59
CA GLU A 62 27.96 6.33 -13.57
C GLU A 62 27.71 6.91 -14.97
N GLU A 63 28.43 6.45 -16.00
CA GLU A 63 28.22 6.89 -17.39
C GLU A 63 26.87 6.40 -17.97
N ALA A 64 26.41 5.22 -17.55
CA ALA A 64 25.08 4.71 -17.92
C ALA A 64 24.00 5.56 -17.24
N LEU A 65 24.18 5.90 -15.97
CA LEU A 65 23.27 6.77 -15.23
C LEU A 65 23.19 8.16 -15.87
N LYS A 66 24.31 8.78 -16.19
CA LYS A 66 24.38 10.08 -16.85
C LYS A 66 23.60 10.13 -18.16
N LYS A 67 23.74 9.09 -18.98
CA LYS A 67 22.98 8.96 -20.24
C LYS A 67 21.48 8.77 -19.99
N ALA A 68 21.13 7.97 -18.99
CA ALA A 68 19.72 7.71 -18.66
C ALA A 68 19.02 8.95 -18.11
N LEU A 69 19.71 9.78 -17.30
CA LEU A 69 19.19 11.07 -16.82
C LEU A 69 18.89 12.01 -18.00
N ALA A 70 19.86 12.19 -18.91
CA ALA A 70 19.67 13.04 -20.09
C ALA A 70 18.52 12.56 -20.99
N LEU A 71 18.40 11.24 -21.16
CA LEU A 71 17.34 10.64 -21.97
C LEU A 71 15.97 10.74 -21.29
N ALA A 72 15.91 10.65 -19.96
CA ALA A 72 14.67 10.83 -19.22
C ALA A 72 14.12 12.25 -19.37
N ASP A 73 14.98 13.27 -19.34
CA ASP A 73 14.62 14.66 -19.58
C ASP A 73 14.12 14.93 -21.01
N GLU A 74 14.65 14.18 -21.98
CA GLU A 74 14.23 14.30 -23.40
C GLU A 74 12.87 13.63 -23.65
N ILE A 75 12.61 12.47 -23.02
CA ILE A 75 11.44 11.63 -23.33
C ILE A 75 10.22 12.00 -22.49
N TYR A 76 10.41 12.35 -21.21
CA TYR A 76 9.32 12.52 -20.27
C TYR A 76 9.07 14.00 -19.95
N ASP A 77 7.81 14.44 -20.11
CA ASP A 77 7.32 15.64 -19.46
C ASP A 77 7.05 15.30 -17.98
N ARG A 78 7.88 15.81 -17.08
CA ARG A 78 7.91 15.44 -15.66
C ARG A 78 8.04 16.64 -14.74
N SER A 79 7.46 16.54 -13.56
CA SER A 79 7.67 17.50 -12.47
C SER A 79 8.72 17.03 -11.46
N LEU A 80 8.98 15.72 -11.41
CA LEU A 80 9.95 15.10 -10.49
C LEU A 80 10.67 13.94 -11.18
N LEU A 81 11.99 13.85 -11.04
CA LEU A 81 12.76 12.67 -11.39
C LEU A 81 13.32 12.01 -10.12
N VAL A 82 13.06 10.74 -9.94
CA VAL A 82 13.56 9.98 -8.79
C VAL A 82 14.50 8.89 -9.27
N VAL A 83 15.74 8.91 -8.80
CA VAL A 83 16.72 7.84 -9.02
C VAL A 83 16.69 6.90 -7.82
N ILE A 84 16.47 5.60 -8.06
CA ILE A 84 16.59 4.56 -7.04
C ILE A 84 17.77 3.68 -7.39
N SER A 85 18.78 3.62 -6.52
CA SER A 85 19.90 2.70 -6.66
C SER A 85 19.57 1.33 -6.11
N GLY A 86 19.68 0.30 -6.95
CA GLY A 86 19.51 -1.09 -6.54
C GLY A 86 20.78 -1.73 -5.98
N ASP A 87 20.75 -3.06 -5.82
CA ASP A 87 21.82 -3.83 -5.17
C ASP A 87 23.18 -3.66 -5.85
N VAL A 88 23.24 -3.78 -7.18
CA VAL A 88 24.51 -3.78 -7.92
C VAL A 88 25.22 -2.45 -7.84
N PRO A 89 24.59 -1.29 -8.15
CA PRO A 89 25.23 0.02 -7.98
C PRO A 89 25.70 0.29 -6.54
N SER A 90 24.93 -0.12 -5.55
CA SER A 90 25.32 0.01 -4.14
C SER A 90 26.55 -0.83 -3.77
N ILE A 91 26.68 -2.06 -4.32
CA ILE A 91 27.82 -2.94 -4.07
C ILE A 91 29.09 -2.45 -4.76
N ILE A 92 28.99 -1.96 -6.01
CA ILE A 92 30.15 -1.46 -6.74
C ILE A 92 30.56 -0.05 -6.33
N GLY A 93 29.68 0.65 -5.61
CA GLY A 93 29.97 1.97 -5.04
C GLY A 93 29.86 3.13 -6.03
N ASP A 94 28.89 3.07 -6.96
CA ASP A 94 28.60 4.16 -7.89
C ASP A 94 28.25 5.46 -7.13
N ASP A 95 28.90 6.57 -7.46
CA ASP A 95 28.62 7.88 -6.87
C ASP A 95 27.44 8.56 -7.61
N VAL A 96 26.25 8.09 -7.30
CA VAL A 96 25.00 8.55 -7.93
C VAL A 96 24.77 10.04 -7.68
N GLN A 97 25.06 10.54 -6.47
CA GLN A 97 24.86 11.95 -6.16
C GLN A 97 25.80 12.83 -6.98
N ALA A 98 27.07 12.48 -7.11
CA ALA A 98 28.01 13.23 -7.93
C ALA A 98 27.60 13.26 -9.41
N VAL A 99 27.01 12.17 -9.93
CA VAL A 99 26.47 12.16 -11.30
C VAL A 99 25.30 13.12 -11.42
N ILE A 100 24.32 13.08 -10.51
CA ILE A 100 23.17 13.99 -10.50
C ILE A 100 23.65 15.44 -10.46
N ASP A 101 24.54 15.80 -9.53
CA ASP A 101 25.09 17.15 -9.37
C ASP A 101 25.82 17.64 -10.63
N SER A 102 26.38 16.70 -11.44
CA SER A 102 27.10 17.04 -12.67
C SER A 102 26.20 17.34 -13.87
N VAL A 103 24.95 16.86 -13.88
CA VAL A 103 24.04 16.94 -15.04
C VAL A 103 22.80 17.77 -14.77
N SER A 104 22.39 17.93 -13.52
CA SER A 104 21.20 18.69 -13.14
C SER A 104 21.55 19.72 -12.06
N SER A 105 21.10 20.96 -12.30
CA SER A 105 21.03 21.99 -11.25
C SER A 105 19.66 22.09 -10.62
N ASP A 106 18.72 21.21 -11.00
CA ASP A 106 17.32 21.29 -10.63
C ASP A 106 17.07 20.61 -9.27
N GLU A 107 16.32 21.29 -8.41
CA GLU A 107 15.83 20.76 -7.13
C GLU A 107 14.85 19.57 -7.31
N ASP A 108 14.41 19.30 -8.55
CA ASP A 108 13.39 18.32 -8.87
C ASP A 108 14.00 16.95 -9.29
N VAL A 109 15.22 16.67 -8.86
CA VAL A 109 15.86 15.35 -8.98
C VAL A 109 16.17 14.81 -7.58
N LEU A 110 15.55 13.70 -7.23
CA LEU A 110 15.81 13.00 -5.97
C LEU A 110 16.61 11.73 -6.20
N TRP A 111 17.43 11.37 -5.22
CA TRP A 111 18.08 10.08 -5.17
C TRP A 111 17.84 9.39 -3.84
N LEU A 112 17.56 8.09 -3.91
CA LEU A 112 17.49 7.19 -2.77
C LEU A 112 18.29 5.92 -3.05
N GLU A 113 19.26 5.62 -2.18
CA GLU A 113 19.88 4.30 -2.13
C GLU A 113 18.91 3.32 -1.46
N ALA A 114 18.49 2.30 -2.19
CA ALA A 114 17.50 1.33 -1.73
C ALA A 114 17.89 -0.10 -2.13
N ALA A 115 19.12 -0.51 -1.80
CA ALA A 115 19.54 -1.89 -2.02
C ALA A 115 18.59 -2.88 -1.32
N GLY A 116 18.08 -3.86 -2.06
CA GLY A 116 17.06 -4.79 -1.58
C GLY A 116 17.50 -5.60 -0.36
N TYR A 117 18.80 -5.93 -0.29
CA TYR A 117 19.39 -6.65 0.86
C TYR A 117 19.51 -5.79 2.14
N SER A 118 19.36 -4.47 2.05
CA SER A 118 19.61 -3.55 3.18
C SER A 118 18.40 -3.30 4.07
N GLY A 119 17.24 -3.88 3.76
CA GLY A 119 16.03 -3.71 4.55
C GLY A 119 14.80 -4.33 3.89
N SER A 120 13.68 -4.23 4.60
CA SER A 120 12.38 -4.72 4.16
C SER A 120 11.72 -3.78 3.14
N MET A 121 10.64 -4.24 2.52
CA MET A 121 9.79 -3.41 1.66
C MET A 121 9.21 -2.21 2.44
N ARG A 122 8.83 -2.43 3.70
CA ARG A 122 8.37 -1.36 4.59
C ARG A 122 9.45 -0.29 4.81
N ASP A 123 10.70 -0.69 5.05
CA ASP A 123 11.82 0.25 5.22
C ASP A 123 12.02 1.12 3.98
N GLY A 124 11.93 0.52 2.79
CA GLY A 124 12.04 1.25 1.54
C GLY A 124 10.91 2.26 1.34
N TYR A 125 9.68 1.90 1.67
CA TYR A 125 8.54 2.79 1.62
C TYR A 125 8.69 3.98 2.57
N GLU A 126 9.05 3.72 3.83
CA GLU A 126 9.27 4.75 4.86
C GLU A 126 10.37 5.74 4.45
N ASP A 127 11.48 5.24 3.93
CA ASP A 127 12.60 6.07 3.52
C ASP A 127 12.30 6.89 2.26
N ALA A 128 11.54 6.32 1.32
CA ALA A 128 11.09 7.03 0.13
C ALA A 128 10.13 8.18 0.50
N LEU A 129 9.15 7.93 1.35
CA LEU A 129 8.25 8.98 1.84
C LEU A 129 9.02 10.08 2.59
N LEU A 130 9.96 9.69 3.46
CA LEU A 130 10.79 10.66 4.17
C LEU A 130 11.61 11.53 3.19
N LYS A 131 12.12 10.92 2.11
CA LYS A 131 12.84 11.64 1.06
C LYS A 131 11.93 12.60 0.31
N LEU A 132 10.69 12.20 -0.01
CA LEU A 132 9.67 13.08 -0.58
C LEU A 132 9.32 14.25 0.36
N GLY A 133 9.34 14.02 1.66
CA GLY A 133 9.15 15.05 2.68
C GLY A 133 10.09 16.25 2.54
N SER A 134 11.32 16.02 2.07
CA SER A 134 12.30 17.10 1.86
C SER A 134 11.94 18.10 0.76
N LEU A 135 11.00 17.75 -0.12
CA LEU A 135 10.49 18.60 -1.20
C LEU A 135 9.26 19.42 -0.81
N MET A 136 8.68 19.12 0.36
CA MET A 136 7.50 19.82 0.86
C MET A 136 7.83 21.28 1.19
N LYS A 137 6.85 22.14 1.05
CA LYS A 137 6.99 23.59 1.34
C LYS A 137 5.99 24.00 2.41
N GLU A 138 6.46 24.86 3.31
CA GLU A 138 5.58 25.46 4.32
C GLU A 138 4.39 26.17 3.66
N ARG A 139 3.20 25.93 4.17
CA ARG A 139 1.93 26.49 3.70
C ARG A 139 1.07 26.90 4.89
N GLY A 140 0.15 27.83 4.68
CA GLY A 140 -0.87 28.15 5.68
C GLY A 140 -1.79 26.96 5.90
N VAL A 141 -2.12 26.69 7.18
CA VAL A 141 -3.00 25.56 7.54
C VAL A 141 -4.41 25.79 7.04
N VAL A 142 -4.97 24.78 6.41
CA VAL A 142 -6.38 24.72 6.01
C VAL A 142 -7.14 23.97 7.10
N GLU A 143 -8.05 24.63 7.77
CA GLU A 143 -8.87 24.02 8.83
C GLU A 143 -9.67 22.83 8.33
N ARG A 144 -9.80 21.81 9.17
CA ARG A 144 -10.51 20.54 8.87
C ARG A 144 -10.04 19.88 7.59
N SER A 145 -8.74 19.88 7.37
CA SER A 145 -8.13 19.17 6.26
C SER A 145 -7.12 18.13 6.75
N VAL A 146 -7.08 17.00 6.07
CA VAL A 146 -6.32 15.81 6.49
C VAL A 146 -5.50 15.28 5.33
N ASN A 147 -4.25 14.87 5.60
CA ASN A 147 -3.51 13.98 4.71
C ASN A 147 -3.70 12.53 5.13
N LEU A 148 -3.82 11.65 4.16
CA LEU A 148 -3.75 10.20 4.35
C LEU A 148 -2.34 9.70 3.99
N ILE A 149 -1.76 8.88 4.85
CA ILE A 149 -0.43 8.28 4.69
C ILE A 149 -0.56 6.78 4.90
N GLY A 150 0.09 5.97 4.05
CA GLY A 150 0.12 4.51 4.20
C GLY A 150 -0.27 3.74 2.95
N PHE A 151 -0.86 4.39 1.96
CA PHE A 151 -1.27 3.76 0.71
C PHE A 151 -0.12 3.59 -0.28
N CYS A 152 -0.24 2.56 -1.14
CA CYS A 152 0.56 2.42 -2.35
C CYS A 152 -0.36 2.34 -3.57
N PRO A 153 0.08 2.79 -4.76
CA PRO A 153 -0.77 2.82 -5.96
C PRO A 153 -1.19 1.43 -6.44
N ASP A 154 -0.47 0.40 -6.05
CA ASP A 154 -0.68 -1.00 -6.39
C ASP A 154 -1.34 -1.82 -5.25
N ASP A 155 -1.79 -1.18 -4.18
CA ASP A 155 -2.60 -1.84 -3.16
C ASP A 155 -3.96 -2.23 -3.75
N PHE A 156 -4.44 -3.41 -3.36
CA PHE A 156 -5.73 -3.89 -3.84
C PHE A 156 -6.87 -3.02 -3.33
N LYS A 157 -7.77 -2.61 -4.22
CA LYS A 157 -8.89 -1.72 -3.90
C LYS A 157 -8.53 -0.29 -3.50
N VAL A 158 -7.28 0.12 -3.61
CA VAL A 158 -6.78 1.40 -3.10
C VAL A 158 -7.64 2.61 -3.51
N HIS A 159 -8.06 2.71 -4.77
CA HIS A 159 -8.89 3.83 -5.24
C HIS A 159 -10.30 3.80 -4.64
N ALA A 160 -10.88 2.61 -4.51
CA ALA A 160 -12.18 2.41 -3.87
C ALA A 160 -12.12 2.74 -2.37
N ASP A 161 -11.04 2.33 -1.71
CA ASP A 161 -10.83 2.54 -0.28
C ASP A 161 -10.58 4.02 0.04
N ILE A 162 -9.71 4.70 -0.71
CA ILE A 162 -9.50 6.15 -0.58
C ILE A 162 -10.81 6.91 -0.78
N LYS A 163 -11.60 6.53 -1.78
CA LYS A 163 -12.89 7.16 -2.08
C LYS A 163 -13.90 6.98 -0.94
N GLU A 164 -13.96 5.80 -0.34
CA GLU A 164 -14.84 5.55 0.80
C GLU A 164 -14.37 6.28 2.07
N ILE A 165 -13.07 6.27 2.36
CA ILE A 165 -12.49 7.02 3.49
C ILE A 165 -12.73 8.52 3.30
N THR A 166 -12.53 9.04 2.08
CA THR A 166 -12.80 10.44 1.76
C THR A 166 -14.28 10.79 1.99
N ARG A 167 -15.20 9.92 1.54
CA ARG A 167 -16.63 10.11 1.78
C ARG A 167 -16.97 10.18 3.27
N ILE A 168 -16.39 9.28 4.09
CA ILE A 168 -16.58 9.27 5.54
C ILE A 168 -16.07 10.59 6.15
N MET A 169 -14.89 11.07 5.71
CA MET A 169 -14.36 12.35 6.18
C MET A 169 -15.24 13.54 5.76
N GLU A 170 -15.75 13.54 4.52
CA GLU A 170 -16.65 14.59 4.03
C GLU A 170 -17.97 14.65 4.82
N ASP A 171 -18.53 13.49 5.20
CA ASP A 171 -19.70 13.40 6.06
C ASP A 171 -19.46 14.02 7.46
N LEU A 172 -18.20 14.06 7.90
CA LEU A 172 -17.74 14.75 9.13
C LEU A 172 -17.39 16.23 8.92
N GLY A 173 -17.49 16.73 7.69
CA GLY A 173 -17.04 18.07 7.31
C GLY A 173 -15.52 18.24 7.27
N VAL A 174 -14.79 17.15 7.09
CA VAL A 174 -13.32 17.09 6.95
C VAL A 174 -12.96 16.90 5.49
N LYS A 175 -11.99 17.65 5.00
CA LYS A 175 -11.52 17.58 3.61
C LYS A 175 -10.25 16.73 3.50
N LEU A 176 -10.18 15.90 2.48
CA LEU A 176 -8.92 15.32 2.04
C LEU A 176 -8.04 16.42 1.43
N ASN A 177 -6.83 16.63 1.97
CA ASN A 177 -5.84 17.52 1.41
C ASN A 177 -4.94 16.79 0.42
N CYS A 178 -4.36 15.66 0.84
CA CYS A 178 -3.47 14.85 0.01
C CYS A 178 -3.48 13.39 0.46
N THR A 179 -3.43 12.45 -0.48
CA THR A 179 -3.06 11.05 -0.19
C THR A 179 -1.60 10.88 -0.55
N LEU A 180 -0.74 10.90 0.48
CA LEU A 180 0.70 10.84 0.28
C LEU A 180 1.10 9.49 -0.32
N SER A 181 1.94 9.54 -1.37
CA SER A 181 2.28 8.49 -2.33
C SER A 181 1.18 8.11 -3.35
N ILE A 182 0.07 8.86 -3.45
CA ILE A 182 -0.88 8.80 -4.57
C ILE A 182 -1.39 10.22 -4.84
N CYS A 183 -0.54 11.06 -5.40
CA CYS A 183 -0.81 12.48 -5.62
C CYS A 183 0.11 13.05 -6.71
N SER A 184 -0.17 14.26 -7.17
CA SER A 184 0.76 15.03 -7.99
C SER A 184 1.91 15.60 -7.16
N PHE A 185 2.99 16.01 -7.82
CA PHE A 185 4.13 16.65 -7.16
C PHE A 185 3.75 17.97 -6.48
N GLU A 186 2.85 18.74 -7.08
CA GLU A 186 2.39 19.99 -6.47
C GLU A 186 1.51 19.74 -5.22
N GLU A 187 0.66 18.71 -5.24
CA GLU A 187 -0.09 18.30 -4.04
C GLU A 187 0.84 17.81 -2.93
N LEU A 188 1.87 17.05 -3.29
CA LEU A 188 2.92 16.64 -2.34
C LEU A 188 3.60 17.86 -1.71
N ARG A 189 4.01 18.85 -2.52
CA ARG A 189 4.67 20.08 -2.02
C ARG A 189 3.75 20.89 -1.12
N ALA A 190 2.45 20.83 -1.34
CA ALA A 190 1.43 21.53 -0.57
C ALA A 190 0.92 20.74 0.64
N ALA A 191 1.33 19.49 0.81
CA ALA A 191 0.84 18.63 1.89
C ALA A 191 0.95 19.23 3.32
N PRO A 192 1.95 20.08 3.65
CA PRO A 192 1.98 20.76 4.95
C PRO A 192 0.83 21.73 5.23
N ALA A 193 -0.05 22.00 4.26
CA ALA A 193 -1.27 22.77 4.48
C ALA A 193 -2.33 22.03 5.32
N ALA A 194 -2.22 20.73 5.48
CA ALA A 194 -3.18 19.96 6.27
C ALA A 194 -3.11 20.27 7.76
N GLU A 195 -4.27 20.24 8.42
CA GLU A 195 -4.37 20.36 9.88
C GLU A 195 -3.89 19.10 10.60
N LEU A 196 -4.02 17.93 9.96
CA LEU A 196 -3.71 16.64 10.57
C LEU A 196 -3.20 15.64 9.51
N ASN A 197 -2.23 14.81 9.90
CA ASN A 197 -1.85 13.60 9.16
C ASN A 197 -2.49 12.38 9.81
N VAL A 198 -3.09 11.50 9.02
CA VAL A 198 -3.57 10.18 9.45
C VAL A 198 -2.68 9.12 8.82
N VAL A 199 -1.97 8.37 9.66
CA VAL A 199 -1.09 7.27 9.25
C VAL A 199 -1.85 5.96 9.39
N LEU A 200 -2.04 5.27 8.27
CA LEU A 200 -2.70 3.96 8.19
C LEU A 200 -1.64 2.86 8.04
N GLY A 201 -1.12 2.40 9.15
CA GLY A 201 -0.21 1.26 9.25
C GLY A 201 1.25 1.50 8.88
N GLN A 202 1.57 2.40 7.95
CA GLN A 202 2.95 2.74 7.53
C GLN A 202 3.07 4.21 7.11
N GLY A 203 4.30 4.74 7.05
CA GLY A 203 4.58 6.15 6.74
C GLY A 203 4.80 7.03 7.98
N THR A 204 5.02 6.42 9.14
CA THR A 204 5.22 7.13 10.42
C THR A 204 6.46 8.04 10.40
N LYS A 205 7.56 7.65 9.72
CA LYS A 205 8.75 8.52 9.62
C LYS A 205 8.43 9.86 8.95
N LEU A 206 7.63 9.84 7.88
CA LEU A 206 7.20 11.07 7.22
C LEU A 206 6.30 11.91 8.13
N ALA A 207 5.33 11.30 8.82
CA ALA A 207 4.44 12.01 9.73
C ALA A 207 5.22 12.67 10.88
N GLN A 208 6.23 12.00 11.44
CA GLN A 208 7.14 12.56 12.43
C GLN A 208 7.95 13.73 11.87
N TYR A 209 8.47 13.60 10.65
CA TYR A 209 9.17 14.67 9.95
C TYR A 209 8.26 15.89 9.76
N MET A 210 7.05 15.70 9.24
CA MET A 210 6.09 16.79 9.03
C MET A 210 5.69 17.47 10.33
N LYS A 211 5.56 16.73 11.42
CA LYS A 211 5.32 17.31 12.73
C LYS A 211 6.49 18.17 13.21
N LYS A 212 7.72 17.72 12.99
CA LYS A 212 8.93 18.43 13.42
C LYS A 212 9.20 19.69 12.59
N GLU A 213 9.12 19.58 11.26
CA GLU A 213 9.53 20.65 10.34
C GLU A 213 8.41 21.65 10.05
N PHE A 214 7.15 21.19 9.96
CA PHE A 214 6.01 22.02 9.58
C PHE A 214 4.96 22.18 10.69
N GLY A 215 5.13 21.49 11.83
CA GLY A 215 4.18 21.55 12.93
C GLY A 215 2.87 20.77 12.70
N VAL A 216 2.73 20.01 11.61
CA VAL A 216 1.53 19.23 11.30
C VAL A 216 1.43 18.03 12.24
N PRO A 217 0.44 17.95 13.13
CA PRO A 217 0.28 16.81 14.02
C PRO A 217 -0.11 15.55 13.26
N TYR A 218 0.02 14.38 13.89
CA TYR A 218 -0.45 13.13 13.31
C TYR A 218 -1.11 12.22 14.34
N ILE A 219 -1.95 11.31 13.84
CA ILE A 219 -2.45 10.13 14.52
C ILE A 219 -2.07 8.89 13.73
N GLU A 220 -1.88 7.78 14.46
CA GLU A 220 -1.74 6.46 13.88
C GLU A 220 -3.06 5.72 14.09
N ALA A 221 -3.59 5.13 13.02
CA ALA A 221 -4.82 4.35 13.04
C ALA A 221 -4.63 3.04 12.27
N ASP A 222 -5.35 2.02 12.67
CA ASP A 222 -5.45 0.80 11.92
C ASP A 222 -6.21 1.02 10.61
N TYR A 223 -5.93 0.19 9.61
CA TYR A 223 -6.71 0.21 8.38
C TYR A 223 -8.17 -0.15 8.69
N PRO A 224 -9.16 0.67 8.26
CA PRO A 224 -10.54 0.60 8.76
C PRO A 224 -11.34 -0.55 8.12
N TYR A 225 -10.94 -1.80 8.39
CA TYR A 225 -11.71 -2.98 8.01
C TYR A 225 -12.85 -3.21 9.02
N GLY A 226 -14.01 -3.61 8.49
CA GLY A 226 -15.18 -3.90 9.30
C GLY A 226 -15.89 -2.66 9.85
N LEU A 227 -16.93 -2.90 10.64
CA LEU A 227 -17.67 -1.84 11.34
C LEU A 227 -16.85 -1.25 12.48
N GLU A 228 -16.29 -2.12 13.32
CA GLU A 228 -15.53 -1.70 14.48
C GLU A 228 -14.27 -0.90 14.09
N GLY A 229 -13.53 -1.38 13.07
CA GLY A 229 -12.38 -0.67 12.52
C GLY A 229 -12.75 0.70 11.96
N SER A 230 -13.90 0.79 11.27
CA SER A 230 -14.40 2.05 10.71
C SER A 230 -14.86 3.03 11.81
N ILE A 231 -15.50 2.55 12.87
CA ILE A 231 -15.89 3.38 14.05
C ILE A 231 -14.63 3.90 14.72
N LYS A 232 -13.64 3.05 15.01
CA LYS A 232 -12.38 3.47 15.64
C LYS A 232 -11.65 4.55 14.83
N PHE A 233 -11.65 4.42 13.50
CA PHE A 233 -11.09 5.43 12.61
C PHE A 233 -11.82 6.77 12.74
N VAL A 234 -13.15 6.77 12.70
CA VAL A 234 -13.99 7.96 12.86
C VAL A 234 -13.77 8.61 14.21
N ASP A 235 -13.79 7.83 15.30
CA ASP A 235 -13.61 8.31 16.66
C ASP A 235 -12.24 8.97 16.85
N ALA A 236 -11.16 8.34 16.35
CA ALA A 236 -9.82 8.91 16.43
C ALA A 236 -9.70 10.24 15.67
N LEU A 237 -10.36 10.34 14.51
CA LEU A 237 -10.40 11.57 13.73
C LEU A 237 -11.21 12.67 14.46
N CYS A 238 -12.38 12.33 14.96
CA CYS A 238 -13.26 13.24 15.68
C CYS A 238 -12.62 13.76 16.98
N GLU A 239 -11.99 12.90 17.75
CA GLU A 239 -11.25 13.28 18.97
C GLU A 239 -10.14 14.29 18.63
N LYS A 240 -9.37 14.03 17.57
CA LYS A 240 -8.22 14.85 17.21
C LYS A 240 -8.59 16.21 16.65
N LEU A 241 -9.70 16.31 15.92
CA LEU A 241 -10.18 17.54 15.26
C LEU A 241 -11.28 18.25 16.09
N ASP A 242 -11.56 17.80 17.32
CA ASP A 242 -12.64 18.31 18.19
C ASP A 242 -14.01 18.37 17.48
N ILE A 243 -14.35 17.26 16.77
CA ILE A 243 -15.62 17.12 16.08
C ILE A 243 -16.58 16.33 16.95
N LYS A 244 -17.76 16.90 17.25
CA LYS A 244 -18.84 16.20 17.94
C LYS A 244 -19.60 15.34 16.93
N HIS A 245 -19.39 14.04 16.99
CA HIS A 245 -20.04 13.07 16.12
C HIS A 245 -20.38 11.82 16.94
N ASP A 246 -21.49 11.17 16.59
CA ASP A 246 -21.88 9.88 17.13
C ASP A 246 -21.90 8.88 15.96
N ALA A 247 -20.77 8.20 15.77
CA ALA A 247 -20.56 7.29 14.66
C ALA A 247 -21.60 6.15 14.65
N GLU A 248 -21.95 5.62 15.82
CA GLU A 248 -22.88 4.48 15.92
C GLU A 248 -24.30 4.84 15.48
N ASN A 249 -24.78 6.02 15.82
CA ASN A 249 -26.13 6.45 15.48
C ASN A 249 -26.30 6.94 14.03
N SER A 250 -25.21 7.17 13.32
CA SER A 250 -25.24 7.59 11.89
C SER A 250 -25.13 6.44 10.89
N LEU A 251 -24.95 5.19 11.38
CA LEU A 251 -24.71 4.02 10.51
C LEU A 251 -26.00 3.53 9.83
N ASP A 252 -25.92 3.29 8.50
CA ASP A 252 -26.88 2.46 7.81
C ASP A 252 -26.60 0.98 8.09
N LEU A 253 -27.29 0.41 9.06
CA LEU A 253 -27.17 -0.99 9.46
C LEU A 253 -27.97 -1.97 8.59
N GLU A 254 -28.74 -1.50 7.61
CA GLU A 254 -29.60 -2.37 6.80
C GLU A 254 -28.82 -3.43 5.98
N PRO A 255 -27.66 -3.15 5.39
CA PRO A 255 -26.84 -4.17 4.74
C PRO A 255 -26.39 -5.28 5.72
N PHE A 256 -26.03 -4.89 6.94
CA PHE A 256 -25.54 -5.83 7.96
C PHE A 256 -26.64 -6.69 8.55
N LYS A 257 -27.85 -6.16 8.71
CA LYS A 257 -29.04 -6.96 9.10
C LYS A 257 -29.33 -8.06 8.07
N ARG A 258 -29.12 -7.76 6.79
CA ARG A 258 -29.26 -8.78 5.73
C ARG A 258 -28.13 -9.80 5.77
N ALA A 259 -26.89 -9.37 5.96
CA ALA A 259 -25.73 -10.24 6.10
C ALA A 259 -25.88 -11.18 7.32
N PHE A 260 -26.45 -10.68 8.42
CA PHE A 260 -26.66 -11.45 9.65
C PHE A 260 -27.45 -12.76 9.42
N LEU A 261 -28.37 -12.77 8.47
CA LEU A 261 -29.15 -14.00 8.11
C LEU A 261 -28.27 -15.11 7.54
N HIS A 262 -27.07 -14.78 7.05
CA HIS A 262 -26.13 -15.70 6.40
C HIS A 262 -24.86 -15.95 7.23
N LEU A 263 -24.64 -15.23 8.35
CA LEU A 263 -23.44 -15.41 9.17
C LEU A 263 -23.33 -16.82 9.74
N HIS A 264 -24.47 -17.53 9.97
CA HIS A 264 -24.45 -18.90 10.44
C HIS A 264 -23.76 -19.88 9.48
N GLU A 265 -23.66 -19.54 8.19
CA GLU A 265 -22.96 -20.35 7.18
C GLU A 265 -21.43 -20.26 7.29
N ILE A 266 -20.93 -19.19 7.90
CA ILE A 266 -19.50 -18.91 7.98
C ILE A 266 -18.94 -18.88 9.41
N TYR A 267 -19.83 -18.85 10.43
CA TYR A 267 -19.43 -18.78 11.83
C TYR A 267 -18.59 -20.01 12.23
N GLY A 268 -17.47 -19.79 12.91
CA GLY A 268 -16.55 -20.85 13.29
C GLY A 268 -15.70 -21.39 12.13
N THR A 269 -15.71 -20.75 10.96
CA THR A 269 -14.80 -21.11 9.88
C THR A 269 -13.36 -20.81 10.30
N THR A 270 -12.50 -21.80 10.19
CA THR A 270 -11.09 -21.67 10.49
C THR A 270 -10.33 -21.06 9.31
N VAL A 271 -9.52 -20.03 9.55
CA VAL A 271 -8.82 -19.31 8.48
C VAL A 271 -7.35 -19.13 8.82
N SER A 272 -6.52 -19.05 7.80
CA SER A 272 -5.14 -18.60 7.93
C SER A 272 -4.91 -17.33 7.11
N ILE A 273 -4.12 -16.41 7.66
CA ILE A 273 -3.91 -15.09 7.11
C ILE A 273 -2.42 -14.76 7.04
N ILE A 274 -2.00 -14.20 5.91
CA ILE A 274 -0.65 -13.66 5.71
C ILE A 274 -0.71 -12.32 4.98
N GLY A 275 0.13 -11.38 5.38
CA GLY A 275 0.20 -10.08 4.75
C GLY A 275 1.23 -9.15 5.40
N ASP A 276 0.99 -7.87 5.22
CA ASP A 276 1.72 -6.77 5.83
C ASP A 276 0.96 -6.18 7.03
N PHE A 277 1.02 -4.87 7.23
CA PHE A 277 0.29 -4.18 8.31
C PHE A 277 -1.24 -4.34 8.25
N HIS A 278 -1.80 -4.73 7.11
CA HIS A 278 -3.23 -5.01 6.97
C HIS A 278 -3.67 -6.30 7.68
N CYS A 279 -2.71 -7.17 8.02
CA CYS A 279 -3.00 -8.49 8.60
C CYS A 279 -3.76 -8.39 9.92
N THR A 280 -3.27 -7.59 10.86
CA THR A 280 -3.91 -7.45 12.17
C THR A 280 -5.31 -6.83 12.11
N PRO A 281 -5.54 -5.71 11.40
CA PRO A 281 -6.89 -5.17 11.26
C PRO A 281 -7.86 -6.12 10.56
N MET A 282 -7.40 -6.88 9.56
CA MET A 282 -8.23 -7.89 8.90
C MET A 282 -8.57 -9.05 9.82
N ALA A 283 -7.59 -9.55 10.58
CA ALA A 283 -7.83 -10.61 11.57
C ALA A 283 -8.85 -10.17 12.62
N ASN A 284 -8.73 -8.95 13.16
CA ASN A 284 -9.69 -8.39 14.11
C ASN A 284 -11.11 -8.34 13.54
N PHE A 285 -11.27 -7.96 12.28
CA PHE A 285 -12.57 -7.97 11.59
C PHE A 285 -13.12 -9.40 11.45
N LEU A 286 -12.28 -10.35 11.02
CA LEU A 286 -12.71 -11.75 10.83
C LEU A 286 -13.12 -12.42 12.14
N GLU A 287 -12.36 -12.24 13.20
CA GLU A 287 -12.67 -12.81 14.53
C GLU A 287 -13.81 -12.08 15.22
N GLY A 288 -13.70 -10.73 15.30
CA GLY A 288 -14.60 -9.89 16.10
C GLY A 288 -16.01 -9.76 15.50
N GLU A 289 -16.12 -9.64 14.18
CA GLU A 289 -17.41 -9.35 13.51
C GLU A 289 -17.99 -10.56 12.79
N LEU A 290 -17.17 -11.44 12.22
CA LEU A 290 -17.64 -12.60 11.45
C LEU A 290 -17.59 -13.91 12.23
N GLY A 291 -16.91 -13.93 13.40
CA GLY A 291 -16.78 -15.11 14.26
C GLY A 291 -15.92 -16.22 13.65
N PHE A 292 -14.91 -15.84 12.87
CA PHE A 292 -13.92 -16.77 12.34
C PHE A 292 -12.90 -17.14 13.44
N GLU A 293 -12.21 -18.26 13.23
CA GLU A 293 -11.11 -18.71 14.09
C GLU A 293 -9.80 -18.61 13.30
N ILE A 294 -8.84 -17.79 13.79
CA ILE A 294 -7.53 -17.65 13.14
C ILE A 294 -6.61 -18.80 13.55
N GLU A 295 -6.31 -19.71 12.63
CA GLU A 295 -5.40 -20.84 12.86
C GLU A 295 -3.93 -20.43 12.74
N VAL A 296 -3.58 -19.72 11.65
CA VAL A 296 -2.22 -19.24 11.41
C VAL A 296 -2.26 -17.79 10.97
N GLN A 297 -1.53 -16.94 11.71
CA GLN A 297 -1.29 -15.54 11.30
C GLN A 297 0.19 -15.32 11.07
N SER A 298 0.54 -14.77 9.91
CA SER A 298 1.93 -14.47 9.55
C SER A 298 2.06 -13.15 8.82
N TYR A 299 3.30 -12.67 8.72
CA TYR A 299 3.65 -11.42 8.05
C TYR A 299 4.72 -11.67 6.99
N PHE A 300 4.76 -10.85 5.94
CA PHE A 300 5.68 -11.03 4.81
C PHE A 300 7.16 -10.92 5.17
N ASP A 301 7.50 -10.30 6.30
CA ASP A 301 8.86 -10.22 6.84
C ASP A 301 9.33 -11.51 7.53
N ARG A 302 8.42 -12.48 7.69
CA ARG A 302 8.73 -13.80 8.25
C ARG A 302 9.00 -14.84 7.16
N ASP A 303 9.52 -15.99 7.58
CA ASP A 303 9.77 -17.10 6.66
C ASP A 303 8.45 -17.63 6.07
N TYR A 304 8.28 -17.43 4.77
CA TYR A 304 7.11 -17.91 4.04
C TYR A 304 6.96 -19.44 4.06
N HIS A 305 8.09 -20.17 4.07
CA HIS A 305 8.07 -21.64 4.12
C HIS A 305 7.44 -22.15 5.42
N SER A 306 7.75 -21.50 6.55
CA SER A 306 7.13 -21.81 7.83
C SER A 306 5.62 -21.61 7.81
N PHE A 307 5.16 -20.51 7.19
CA PHE A 307 3.73 -20.26 7.02
C PHE A 307 3.04 -21.39 6.24
N GLU A 308 3.59 -21.77 5.08
CA GLU A 308 3.02 -22.84 4.28
C GLU A 308 2.95 -24.18 5.04
N GLU A 309 4.00 -24.52 5.79
CA GLU A 309 4.04 -25.74 6.60
C GLU A 309 3.01 -25.73 7.72
N ASP A 310 2.84 -24.60 8.40
CA ASP A 310 1.88 -24.44 9.48
C ASP A 310 0.45 -24.54 8.96
N VAL A 311 0.16 -23.89 7.82
CA VAL A 311 -1.15 -23.99 7.17
C VAL A 311 -1.46 -25.43 6.74
N ARG A 312 -0.48 -26.19 6.19
CA ARG A 312 -0.70 -27.61 5.82
C ARG A 312 -0.98 -28.52 7.02
N LYS A 313 -0.53 -28.12 8.22
CA LYS A 313 -0.75 -28.87 9.47
C LYS A 313 -2.02 -28.42 10.21
N SER A 314 -2.59 -27.27 9.85
CA SER A 314 -3.78 -26.69 10.47
C SER A 314 -5.08 -27.22 9.88
N CYS A 315 -6.19 -26.83 10.49
CA CYS A 315 -7.54 -27.11 9.98
C CYS A 315 -8.08 -25.95 9.12
N THR A 316 -7.22 -25.20 8.45
CA THR A 316 -7.59 -24.04 7.64
C THR A 316 -8.61 -24.39 6.55
N MET A 317 -9.72 -23.70 6.54
CA MET A 317 -10.81 -23.85 5.57
C MET A 317 -10.80 -22.73 4.52
N MET A 318 -10.17 -21.60 4.80
CA MET A 318 -10.02 -20.46 3.88
C MET A 318 -8.73 -19.72 4.12
N LEU A 319 -8.09 -19.23 3.06
CA LEU A 319 -6.89 -18.39 3.13
C LEU A 319 -7.20 -16.92 2.87
N PHE A 320 -6.49 -16.06 3.59
CA PHE A 320 -6.42 -14.62 3.34
C PHE A 320 -4.99 -14.22 3.04
N GLY A 321 -4.74 -13.56 1.91
CA GLY A 321 -3.38 -13.22 1.50
C GLY A 321 -3.29 -12.48 0.19
N SER A 322 -2.22 -12.74 -0.55
CA SER A 322 -1.91 -12.18 -1.86
C SER A 322 -2.15 -13.19 -2.99
N SER A 323 -1.65 -12.90 -4.18
CA SER A 323 -1.65 -13.88 -5.28
C SER A 323 -0.63 -15.01 -5.10
N PHE A 324 0.36 -14.85 -4.22
CA PHE A 324 1.36 -15.90 -3.96
C PHE A 324 0.73 -17.13 -3.29
N GLU A 325 -0.22 -16.94 -2.39
CA GLU A 325 -0.88 -18.03 -1.65
C GLU A 325 -1.87 -18.84 -2.51
N ARG A 326 -2.13 -18.40 -3.75
CA ARG A 326 -3.01 -19.12 -4.68
C ARG A 326 -2.57 -20.57 -4.94
N GLY A 327 -1.27 -20.80 -4.98
CA GLY A 327 -0.71 -22.16 -5.15
C GLY A 327 -1.10 -23.08 -4.02
N LEU A 328 -0.89 -22.62 -2.79
CA LEU A 328 -1.23 -23.32 -1.55
C LEU A 328 -2.75 -23.56 -1.43
N ALA A 329 -3.55 -22.53 -1.67
CA ALA A 329 -5.02 -22.65 -1.63
C ALA A 329 -5.55 -23.70 -2.62
N LYS A 330 -4.98 -23.75 -3.84
CA LYS A 330 -5.31 -24.73 -4.86
C LYS A 330 -4.89 -26.15 -4.44
N GLU A 331 -3.70 -26.31 -3.85
CA GLU A 331 -3.19 -27.59 -3.32
C GLU A 331 -4.12 -28.15 -2.25
N LEU A 332 -4.53 -27.29 -1.32
CA LEU A 332 -5.40 -27.67 -0.19
C LEU A 332 -6.88 -27.80 -0.58
N GLY A 333 -7.26 -27.33 -1.78
CA GLY A 333 -8.64 -27.30 -2.23
C GLY A 333 -9.53 -26.38 -1.41
N ILE A 334 -9.03 -25.22 -0.98
CA ILE A 334 -9.74 -24.23 -0.17
C ILE A 334 -9.84 -22.87 -0.89
N PRO A 335 -10.87 -22.05 -0.58
CA PRO A 335 -10.96 -20.69 -1.14
C PRO A 335 -9.88 -19.77 -0.61
N ILE A 336 -9.57 -18.73 -1.39
CA ILE A 336 -8.64 -17.67 -1.00
C ILE A 336 -9.24 -16.30 -1.28
N MET A 337 -9.19 -15.41 -0.28
CA MET A 337 -9.48 -14.00 -0.41
C MET A 337 -8.17 -13.19 -0.51
N ARG A 338 -8.06 -12.40 -1.58
CA ARG A 338 -6.93 -11.49 -1.74
C ARG A 338 -7.28 -10.15 -1.14
N PHE A 339 -6.37 -9.60 -0.32
CA PHE A 339 -6.57 -8.31 0.33
C PHE A 339 -5.29 -7.49 0.45
N VAL A 340 -4.10 -8.10 0.20
CA VAL A 340 -2.80 -7.46 0.31
C VAL A 340 -1.96 -7.65 -0.95
N TYR A 341 -1.06 -6.71 -1.20
CA TYR A 341 -0.06 -6.77 -2.27
C TYR A 341 0.86 -8.00 -2.14
N PRO A 342 1.31 -8.64 -3.25
CA PRO A 342 0.95 -8.32 -4.64
C PRO A 342 -0.28 -9.11 -5.12
N ILE A 343 -1.12 -8.46 -5.92
CA ILE A 343 -2.25 -9.13 -6.57
C ILE A 343 -2.12 -8.98 -8.09
N PHE A 344 -1.90 -10.11 -8.77
CA PHE A 344 -1.72 -10.19 -10.22
C PHE A 344 -2.66 -11.21 -10.91
N ASP A 345 -3.58 -11.80 -10.17
CA ASP A 345 -4.56 -12.77 -10.67
C ASP A 345 -6.01 -12.34 -10.45
N GLN A 346 -6.21 -11.12 -9.96
CA GLN A 346 -7.51 -10.44 -9.87
C GLN A 346 -7.38 -8.99 -10.32
N ILE A 347 -8.45 -8.46 -10.91
CA ILE A 347 -8.55 -7.08 -11.36
C ILE A 347 -9.62 -6.36 -10.54
N CYS A 348 -9.34 -5.15 -10.10
CA CYS A 348 -10.31 -4.24 -9.49
C CYS A 348 -10.52 -3.05 -10.41
N ILE A 349 -11.72 -2.92 -11.00
CA ILE A 349 -12.08 -1.80 -11.89
C ILE A 349 -13.09 -0.88 -11.20
N CYS A 350 -13.81 -1.41 -10.20
CA CYS A 350 -14.95 -0.73 -9.62
C CYS A 350 -14.58 0.01 -8.34
N ASP A 351 -14.61 1.35 -8.37
CA ASP A 351 -14.36 2.21 -7.22
C ASP A 351 -15.52 2.26 -6.21
N TYR A 352 -16.59 1.51 -6.44
CA TYR A 352 -17.76 1.45 -5.56
C TYR A 352 -17.79 0.20 -4.67
N ALA A 353 -16.74 -0.60 -4.73
CA ALA A 353 -16.60 -1.86 -3.99
C ALA A 353 -15.33 -1.84 -3.14
N PRO A 354 -15.25 -0.95 -2.13
CA PRO A 354 -14.09 -0.84 -1.23
C PRO A 354 -13.99 -2.05 -0.30
N TYR A 355 -12.84 -2.18 0.35
CA TYR A 355 -12.66 -3.05 1.51
C TYR A 355 -12.63 -2.23 2.81
N ALA A 356 -12.20 -0.97 2.76
CA ALA A 356 -12.19 -0.05 3.90
C ALA A 356 -13.54 0.62 4.13
N GLY A 357 -13.78 1.06 5.37
CA GLY A 357 -14.93 1.87 5.73
C GLY A 357 -16.23 1.07 5.85
N PHE A 358 -17.32 1.78 6.11
CA PHE A 358 -18.64 1.16 6.36
C PHE A 358 -19.17 0.39 5.16
N ARG A 359 -19.03 0.94 3.94
CA ARG A 359 -19.42 0.22 2.71
C ARG A 359 -18.50 -0.95 2.45
N GLY A 360 -17.23 -0.80 2.80
CA GLY A 360 -16.23 -1.86 2.72
C GLY A 360 -16.55 -3.04 3.62
N ALA A 361 -16.97 -2.78 4.84
CA ALA A 361 -17.39 -3.82 5.77
C ALA A 361 -18.54 -4.68 5.19
N ALA A 362 -19.55 -4.04 4.60
CA ALA A 362 -20.68 -4.76 3.97
C ALA A 362 -20.24 -5.55 2.74
N PHE A 363 -19.44 -4.92 1.85
CA PHE A 363 -18.98 -5.56 0.61
C PHE A 363 -18.01 -6.71 0.88
N LEU A 364 -17.10 -6.54 1.84
CA LEU A 364 -16.14 -7.58 2.23
C LEU A 364 -16.86 -8.78 2.86
N THR A 365 -17.83 -8.53 3.76
CA THR A 365 -18.68 -9.57 4.35
C THR A 365 -19.43 -10.37 3.26
N GLU A 366 -20.09 -9.69 2.32
CA GLU A 366 -20.77 -10.34 1.19
C GLU A 366 -19.80 -11.17 0.35
N SER A 367 -18.62 -10.64 0.05
CA SER A 367 -17.61 -11.32 -0.76
C SER A 367 -17.08 -12.59 -0.06
N ILE A 368 -16.89 -12.54 1.25
CA ILE A 368 -16.44 -13.69 2.06
C ILE A 368 -17.52 -14.77 2.10
N ILE A 369 -18.77 -14.40 2.41
CA ILE A 369 -19.90 -15.34 2.43
C ILE A 369 -20.01 -16.04 1.07
N ASN A 370 -19.99 -15.28 -0.02
CA ASN A 370 -20.09 -15.83 -1.37
C ASN A 370 -18.90 -16.74 -1.73
N ALA A 371 -17.69 -16.43 -1.24
CA ALA A 371 -16.51 -17.26 -1.47
C ALA A 371 -16.63 -18.62 -0.77
N VAL A 372 -17.08 -18.64 0.50
CA VAL A 372 -17.31 -19.88 1.27
C VAL A 372 -18.44 -20.71 0.65
N MET A 373 -19.62 -20.11 0.44
CA MET A 373 -20.78 -20.81 -0.13
C MET A 373 -20.54 -21.32 -1.55
N GLY A 374 -19.87 -20.52 -2.39
CA GLY A 374 -19.56 -20.89 -3.78
C GLY A 374 -18.57 -22.05 -3.89
N PHE A 375 -17.72 -22.23 -2.88
CA PHE A 375 -16.76 -23.32 -2.82
C PHE A 375 -17.43 -24.66 -2.44
N ASP A 376 -18.31 -24.65 -1.47
CA ASP A 376 -19.09 -25.82 -1.04
C ASP A 376 -19.93 -26.44 -2.18
N HIS A 377 -20.50 -25.60 -3.05
CA HIS A 377 -21.23 -26.06 -4.23
C HIS A 377 -20.38 -26.78 -5.27
N LYS A 378 -19.09 -26.41 -5.39
CA LYS A 378 -18.16 -27.09 -6.31
C LYS A 378 -17.78 -28.49 -5.82
N LEU A 379 -17.66 -28.69 -4.52
CA LEU A 379 -17.36 -29.99 -3.92
C LEU A 379 -18.55 -30.94 -4.01
N LYS A 380 -19.79 -30.46 -3.88
CA LYS A 380 -21.02 -31.28 -4.00
C LYS A 380 -21.28 -31.81 -5.42
N ASN A 381 -20.64 -31.22 -6.44
CA ASN A 381 -20.78 -31.66 -7.84
C ASN A 381 -19.64 -32.63 -8.29
N ILE A 382 -18.75 -33.03 -7.40
CA ILE A 382 -17.66 -33.98 -7.67
C ILE A 382 -17.95 -35.38 -7.06
N VAL A 383 -19.08 -35.56 -6.38
CA VAL A 383 -19.52 -36.84 -5.83
C VAL A 383 -20.56 -37.49 -6.75
#